data_38114c690ce1e53f6d8149d099e3a111
#
_entry.id   38114c690ce1e53f6d8149d099e3a111
#
_cell.length_a   1.000
_cell.length_b   1.000
_cell.length_c   1.000
_cell.angle_alpha   90.00
_cell.angle_beta   90.00
_cell.angle_gamma   90.00
#
_symmetry.space_group_name_H-M   'P 1'
#
loop_
_entity.id
_entity.type
_entity.pdbx_description
1 polymer ?
#
loop_
_entity_poly.entity_id
_entity_poly.type
_entity_poly.pdbx_seq_one_letter_code
_entity_poly.pdbx_strand_id
1 'polypeptide(L)'
;MKLIVIGLDGLSYNMLRRFDVDFPYLSKARAEGVSGDLMSVDTPTTIPAWTSFATGKDPGSHGVHNMNTVSHEYDYAPFNRRCSKRPKMKWSQMN
;
A
#
# COMPACT_ATOMS: atom_id res chain seq x y z
N MET A 1 -10.94 8.47 21.51
CA MET A 1 -11.02 7.39 20.53
C MET A 1 -9.67 6.68 20.47
N LYS A 2 -9.67 5.37 20.49
CA LYS A 2 -8.43 4.58 20.32
C LYS A 2 -8.44 3.98 18.93
N LEU A 3 -7.36 4.13 18.19
CA LEU A 3 -7.17 3.57 16.84
C LEU A 3 -6.07 2.52 16.89
N ILE A 4 -6.35 1.33 16.37
CA ILE A 4 -5.35 0.29 16.14
C ILE A 4 -5.36 -0.01 14.65
N VAL A 5 -4.19 0.02 14.01
CA VAL A 5 -4.00 -0.32 12.60
C VAL A 5 -3.16 -1.59 12.54
N ILE A 6 -3.70 -2.63 11.90
CA ILE A 6 -3.01 -3.91 11.70
C ILE A 6 -2.85 -4.11 10.20
N GLY A 7 -1.62 -3.98 9.71
CA GLY A 7 -1.28 -4.19 8.30
C GLY A 7 -0.81 -5.62 8.06
N LEU A 8 -1.51 -6.33 7.18
CA LEU A 8 -1.19 -7.72 6.82
C LEU A 8 -0.90 -7.78 5.31
N ASP A 9 0.36 -7.93 4.97
CA ASP A 9 0.77 -8.04 3.57
C ASP A 9 0.28 -9.33 2.94
N GLY A 10 -0.22 -9.24 1.69
CA GLY A 10 -0.70 -10.40 0.94
C GLY A 10 -2.04 -10.98 1.41
N LEU A 11 -2.66 -10.46 2.45
CA LEU A 11 -3.95 -10.93 2.92
C LEU A 11 -5.09 -10.19 2.23
N SER A 12 -5.69 -10.83 1.23
CA SER A 12 -6.86 -10.29 0.54
C SER A 12 -8.16 -10.60 1.29
N TYR A 13 -9.20 -9.80 1.03
CA TYR A 13 -10.53 -10.04 1.58
C TYR A 13 -11.11 -11.40 1.14
N ASN A 14 -10.82 -11.83 -0.07
CA ASN A 14 -11.21 -13.14 -0.58
C ASN A 14 -10.54 -14.29 0.21
N MET A 15 -9.30 -14.12 0.61
CA MET A 15 -8.62 -15.11 1.48
C MET A 15 -9.28 -15.17 2.84
N LEU A 16 -9.61 -14.05 3.44
CA LEU A 16 -10.34 -14.02 4.71
C LEU A 16 -11.70 -14.72 4.64
N ARG A 17 -12.41 -14.56 3.53
CA ARG A 17 -13.69 -15.25 3.32
C ARG A 17 -13.52 -16.76 3.11
N ARG A 18 -12.48 -17.16 2.38
CA ARG A 18 -12.24 -18.57 2.03
C ARG A 18 -11.71 -19.38 3.21
N PHE A 19 -10.89 -18.77 4.05
CA PHE A 19 -10.21 -19.39 5.18
C PHE A 19 -10.71 -18.87 6.54
N ASP A 20 -12.00 -18.62 6.62
CA ASP A 20 -12.66 -18.01 7.79
C ASP A 20 -12.35 -18.75 9.10
N VAL A 21 -12.26 -20.08 9.04
CA VAL A 21 -11.97 -20.94 10.18
C VAL A 21 -10.55 -20.75 10.74
N ASP A 22 -9.61 -20.35 9.88
CA ASP A 22 -8.21 -20.17 10.26
C ASP A 22 -7.96 -18.82 10.95
N PHE A 23 -8.93 -17.89 10.87
CA PHE A 23 -8.82 -16.53 11.38
C PHE A 23 -9.97 -16.18 12.35
N PRO A 24 -10.12 -16.90 13.48
CA PRO A 24 -11.31 -16.78 14.34
C PRO A 24 -11.53 -15.36 14.89
N TYR A 25 -10.46 -14.65 15.23
CA TYR A 25 -10.58 -13.28 15.75
C TYR A 25 -10.97 -12.27 14.67
N LEU A 26 -10.44 -12.42 13.46
CA LEU A 26 -10.82 -11.57 12.32
C LEU A 26 -12.25 -11.86 11.87
N SER A 27 -12.65 -13.12 11.89
CA SER A 27 -14.01 -13.53 11.58
C SER A 27 -15.01 -12.97 12.58
N LYS A 28 -14.69 -13.01 13.86
CA LYS A 28 -15.48 -12.37 14.90
C LYS A 28 -15.59 -10.86 14.71
N ALA A 29 -14.46 -10.19 14.47
CA ALA A 29 -14.44 -8.75 14.23
C ALA A 29 -15.28 -8.36 13.00
N ARG A 30 -15.25 -9.18 11.93
CA ARG A 30 -16.10 -8.99 10.75
C ARG A 30 -17.59 -9.15 11.02
N ALA A 31 -17.94 -10.10 11.88
CA ALA A 31 -19.33 -10.35 12.25
C ALA A 31 -19.91 -9.23 13.14
N GLU A 32 -19.09 -8.65 13.99
CA GLU A 32 -19.48 -7.59 14.93
C GLU A 32 -19.32 -6.17 14.37
N GLY A 33 -18.53 -6.00 13.30
CA GLY A 33 -18.20 -4.72 12.70
C GLY A 33 -18.62 -4.59 11.25
N VAL A 34 -17.99 -3.68 10.56
CA VAL A 34 -18.17 -3.46 9.11
C VAL A 34 -16.91 -3.91 8.37
N SER A 35 -17.07 -4.66 7.31
CA SER A 35 -15.97 -5.16 6.49
C SER A 35 -16.31 -5.09 5.00
N GLY A 36 -15.31 -4.98 4.16
CA GLY A 36 -15.48 -4.92 2.72
C GLY A 36 -14.15 -4.92 1.98
N ASP A 37 -14.23 -4.96 0.66
CA ASP A 37 -13.08 -4.82 -0.21
C ASP A 37 -12.61 -3.36 -0.25
N LEU A 38 -11.31 -3.16 -0.23
CA LEU A 38 -10.68 -1.88 -0.49
C LEU A 38 -9.88 -1.97 -1.80
N MET A 39 -10.23 -1.11 -2.76
CA MET A 39 -9.49 -1.02 -4.01
C MET A 39 -8.05 -0.58 -3.75
N SER A 40 -7.11 -1.32 -4.29
CA SER A 40 -5.70 -0.97 -4.20
C SER A 40 -5.34 0.18 -5.14
N VAL A 41 -4.10 0.62 -5.06
CA VAL A 41 -3.54 1.63 -5.98
C VAL A 41 -3.39 1.06 -7.40
N ASP A 42 -3.21 1.95 -8.37
CA ASP A 42 -3.17 1.64 -9.81
C ASP A 42 -2.11 0.57 -10.18
N THR A 43 -0.99 0.56 -9.49
CA THR A 43 -0.03 -0.55 -9.56
C THR A 43 -0.15 -1.37 -8.28
N PRO A 44 -0.99 -2.42 -8.25
CA PRO A 44 -1.35 -3.12 -7.01
C PRO A 44 -0.24 -4.05 -6.53
N THR A 45 0.91 -3.49 -6.24
CA THR A 45 2.06 -4.20 -5.66
C THR A 45 2.38 -3.65 -4.27
N THR A 46 3.10 -4.42 -3.49
CA THR A 46 3.35 -4.17 -2.06
C THR A 46 3.90 -2.76 -1.79
N ILE A 47 4.95 -2.34 -2.49
CA ILE A 47 5.65 -1.11 -2.16
C ILE A 47 4.85 0.15 -2.50
N PRO A 48 4.30 0.32 -3.71
CA PRO A 48 3.42 1.46 -3.98
C PRO A 48 2.20 1.52 -3.05
N ALA A 49 1.58 0.38 -2.76
CA ALA A 49 0.41 0.32 -1.92
C ALA A 49 0.71 0.77 -0.48
N TRP A 50 1.76 0.25 0.13
CA TRP A 50 2.17 0.66 1.47
C TRP A 50 2.68 2.09 1.53
N THR A 51 3.36 2.57 0.48
CA THR A 51 3.77 3.97 0.38
C THR A 51 2.55 4.89 0.30
N SER A 52 1.55 4.54 -0.50
CA SER A 52 0.30 5.29 -0.59
C SER A 52 -0.44 5.30 0.75
N PHE A 53 -0.50 4.17 1.44
CA PHE A 53 -1.10 4.08 2.78
C PHE A 53 -0.39 5.01 3.77
N ALA A 54 0.95 4.96 3.82
CA ALA A 54 1.75 5.73 4.76
C ALA A 54 1.75 7.24 4.49
N THR A 55 1.63 7.64 3.23
CA THR A 55 1.71 9.05 2.81
C THR A 55 0.37 9.70 2.55
N GLY A 56 -0.69 8.92 2.40
CA GLY A 56 -2.00 9.41 1.96
C GLY A 56 -2.00 9.95 0.52
N LYS A 57 -1.02 9.54 -0.30
CA LYS A 57 -0.83 10.00 -1.67
C LYS A 57 -0.90 8.83 -2.64
N ASP A 58 -1.32 9.11 -3.87
CA ASP A 58 -1.28 8.13 -4.95
C ASP A 58 0.15 7.93 -5.50
N PRO A 59 0.42 6.83 -6.24
CA PRO A 59 1.73 6.56 -6.81
C PRO A 59 2.24 7.64 -7.77
N GLY A 60 1.36 8.32 -8.48
CA GLY A 60 1.73 9.45 -9.32
C GLY A 60 2.27 10.64 -8.53
N SER A 61 1.79 10.81 -7.29
CA SER A 61 2.21 11.89 -6.40
C SER A 61 3.45 11.56 -5.58
N HIS A 62 3.59 10.35 -5.06
CA HIS A 62 4.77 9.97 -4.28
C HIS A 62 5.92 9.40 -5.13
N GLY A 63 5.67 9.04 -6.39
CA GLY A 63 6.70 8.63 -7.35
C GLY A 63 7.26 7.22 -7.15
N VAL A 64 6.67 6.42 -6.27
CA VAL A 64 7.09 5.03 -6.01
C VAL A 64 6.15 4.09 -6.75
N HIS A 65 6.64 3.47 -7.82
CA HIS A 65 5.82 2.60 -8.68
C HIS A 65 6.19 1.11 -8.58
N ASN A 66 7.41 0.79 -8.17
CA ASN A 66 7.87 -0.59 -8.00
C ASN A 66 9.09 -0.65 -7.07
N MET A 67 9.58 -1.87 -6.80
CA MET A 67 10.78 -2.09 -5.98
C MET A 67 12.03 -1.41 -6.53
N ASN A 68 12.17 -1.32 -7.84
CA ASN A 68 13.36 -0.81 -8.49
C ASN A 68 13.43 0.73 -8.49
N THR A 69 12.30 1.41 -8.32
CA THR A 69 12.26 2.88 -8.26
C THR A 69 12.93 3.43 -7.00
N VAL A 70 13.13 2.59 -6.00
CA VAL A 70 13.79 2.97 -4.74
C VAL A 70 15.31 2.99 -4.85
N SER A 71 15.88 2.26 -5.82
CA SER A 71 17.32 2.01 -5.88
C SER A 71 18.05 2.62 -7.08
N HIS A 72 17.36 3.10 -8.10
CA HIS A 72 18.02 3.60 -9.30
C HIS A 72 17.47 4.94 -9.79
N GLU A 73 18.40 5.84 -9.98
CA GLU A 73 18.30 7.11 -10.67
C GLU A 73 18.08 6.88 -12.18
N TYR A 74 16.99 6.18 -12.54
CA TYR A 74 16.64 6.04 -13.95
C TYR A 74 15.57 7.03 -14.36
N ASP A 75 15.99 7.95 -15.18
CA ASP A 75 15.19 8.78 -16.06
C ASP A 75 14.32 7.89 -16.97
N TYR A 76 13.14 7.54 -16.53
CA TYR A 76 12.08 7.21 -17.46
C TYR A 76 11.46 8.52 -17.93
N ALA A 77 12.13 9.18 -18.83
CA ALA A 77 11.52 10.22 -19.65
C ALA A 77 10.53 9.52 -20.63
N PRO A 78 9.41 10.10 -20.97
CA PRO A 78 9.01 11.49 -21.00
C PRO A 78 7.89 11.89 -20.03
N PHE A 79 7.37 10.98 -19.27
CA PHE A 79 6.24 11.27 -18.37
C PHE A 79 6.67 12.01 -17.09
N ASN A 80 7.94 12.10 -16.80
CA ASN A 80 8.47 12.41 -15.48
C ASN A 80 9.15 13.79 -15.32
N ARG A 81 9.00 14.71 -16.27
CA ARG A 81 9.61 16.05 -16.13
C ARG A 81 9.06 16.85 -14.94
N ARG A 82 7.90 16.52 -14.42
CA ARG A 82 7.34 17.19 -13.24
C ARG A 82 7.72 16.51 -11.91
N CYS A 83 8.03 15.22 -11.93
CA CYS A 83 8.47 14.48 -10.74
C CYS A 83 9.98 14.60 -10.46
N SER A 84 10.80 14.91 -11.45
CA SER A 84 12.26 14.99 -11.28
C SER A 84 12.75 16.12 -10.36
N LYS A 85 11.88 17.07 -10.01
CA LYS A 85 12.20 18.18 -9.09
C LYS A 85 11.78 17.94 -7.65
N ARG A 86 11.18 16.78 -7.33
CA ARG A 86 10.84 16.45 -5.95
C ARG A 86 11.94 15.59 -5.33
N PRO A 87 12.34 15.82 -4.08
CA PRO A 87 13.30 14.95 -3.41
C PRO A 87 12.77 13.52 -3.41
N LYS A 88 13.53 12.61 -3.99
CA LYS A 88 13.21 11.17 -4.02
C LYS A 88 13.24 10.67 -2.58
N MET A 89 12.09 10.35 -2.02
CA MET A 89 12.04 9.69 -0.71
C MET A 89 12.62 8.29 -0.87
N LYS A 90 13.74 8.04 -0.20
CA LYS A 90 14.29 6.68 -0.09
C LYS A 90 13.45 5.93 0.95
N TRP A 91 13.17 4.67 0.70
CA TRP A 91 12.47 3.79 1.66
C TRP A 91 13.11 3.82 3.05
N SER A 92 14.45 3.92 3.11
CA SER A 92 15.21 4.08 4.35
C SER A 92 14.94 5.38 5.13
N GLN A 93 14.24 6.34 4.54
CA GLN A 93 13.89 7.62 5.18
C GLN A 93 12.42 7.65 5.66
N MET A 94 11.68 6.56 5.46
CA MET A 94 10.29 6.41 5.92
C MET A 94 10.18 5.73 7.29
N ASN A 95 11.30 5.24 7.82
CA ASN A 95 11.40 4.65 9.17
C ASN A 95 11.91 5.65 10.18
#